data_0e7f75f0acca204218b013a005b399ea
#
_entry.id   0e7f75f0acca204218b013a005b399ea
#
_cell.length_a   1.000
_cell.length_b   1.000
_cell.length_c   1.000
_cell.angle_alpha   90.00
_cell.angle_beta   90.00
_cell.angle_gamma   90.00
#
_symmetry.space_group_name_H-M   'P 1'
#
loop_
_entity.id
_entity.type
_entity.pdbx_description
1 polymer ?
#
loop_
_entity_poly.entity_id
_entity_poly.type
_entity_poly.pdbx_seq_one_letter_code
_entity_poly.pdbx_strand_id
1 'polypeptide(L)'
;MAIDKRMEANETSFCSLWTQHIRIHDCADLFVNEKLTGDYFFNRLNPFICEDISDVIENAARVCLRRGMDCYVHVHDKNTDVQNSLLKASFQWIDTMHVLRTESDKIGYDDLYQNDKCDDSKIQVVRVDLRSTASWVDAFCRSFDVLKWKSEVKEKIDLHFKKMILLLSYFRVNNTYAELAGCAALLANHGLMGLYCLGTISNFRGRGFAKKMIGVSLQIAQQEQLDFLFLQTFTNEGLFLLYKKLGFRFVYKKRVYALKRDFN
;
A
#
# COMPACT_ATOMS: atom_id res chain seq x y z
N MET A 1 9.35 20.61 2.62
CA MET A 1 9.34 19.57 1.57
C MET A 1 7.96 19.57 0.92
N ALA A 2 7.88 19.50 -0.43
CA ALA A 2 6.59 19.43 -1.13
C ALA A 2 5.78 18.20 -0.67
N ILE A 3 4.43 18.30 -0.72
CA ILE A 3 3.52 17.25 -0.23
C ILE A 3 3.81 15.91 -0.91
N ASP A 4 3.99 15.90 -2.22
CA ASP A 4 4.27 14.68 -3.00
C ASP A 4 5.55 13.98 -2.52
N LYS A 5 6.62 14.74 -2.26
CA LYS A 5 7.89 14.21 -1.75
C LYS A 5 7.76 13.62 -0.34
N ARG A 6 6.87 14.16 0.51
CA ARG A 6 6.59 13.60 1.84
C ARG A 6 5.87 12.26 1.73
N MET A 7 4.88 12.15 0.84
CA MET A 7 4.15 10.89 0.60
C MET A 7 5.08 9.83 -0.01
N GLU A 8 5.92 10.20 -0.97
CA GLU A 8 6.91 9.28 -1.56
C GLU A 8 7.95 8.80 -0.54
N ALA A 9 8.42 9.66 0.35
CA ALA A 9 9.33 9.29 1.42
C ALA A 9 8.67 8.33 2.44
N ASN A 10 7.37 8.53 2.74
CA ASN A 10 6.61 7.61 3.59
C ASN A 10 6.43 6.25 2.90
N GLU A 11 6.05 6.23 1.62
CA GLU A 11 5.92 5.03 0.80
C GLU A 11 7.25 4.25 0.72
N THR A 12 8.38 4.94 0.48
CA THR A 12 9.72 4.37 0.50
C THR A 12 10.03 3.73 1.85
N SER A 13 9.73 4.44 2.94
CA SER A 13 9.92 3.91 4.30
C SER A 13 9.08 2.67 4.55
N PHE A 14 7.82 2.66 4.10
CA PHE A 14 6.95 1.49 4.25
C PHE A 14 7.47 0.30 3.45
N CYS A 15 7.79 0.48 2.17
CA CYS A 15 8.32 -0.60 1.33
C CYS A 15 9.63 -1.18 1.88
N SER A 16 10.50 -0.35 2.46
CA SER A 16 11.75 -0.81 3.09
C SER A 16 11.55 -1.72 4.30
N LEU A 17 10.37 -1.75 4.92
CA LEU A 17 10.04 -2.71 5.98
C LEU A 17 9.75 -4.11 5.42
N TRP A 18 9.36 -4.23 4.16
CA TRP A 18 8.94 -5.47 3.52
C TRP A 18 9.98 -6.07 2.59
N THR A 19 10.95 -5.27 2.15
CA THR A 19 11.86 -5.61 1.06
C THR A 19 13.30 -5.28 1.41
N GLN A 20 14.24 -5.85 0.66
CA GLN A 20 15.58 -5.30 0.58
C GLN A 20 15.53 -4.01 -0.26
N HIS A 21 16.01 -2.91 0.30
CA HIS A 21 16.14 -1.64 -0.38
C HIS A 21 17.55 -1.51 -0.97
N ILE A 22 17.66 -1.32 -2.26
CA ILE A 22 18.92 -1.16 -3.01
C ILE A 22 18.91 0.20 -3.69
N ARG A 23 19.91 1.00 -3.43
CA ARG A 23 20.12 2.29 -4.12
C ARG A 23 20.90 2.03 -5.41
N ILE A 24 20.38 2.52 -6.55
CA ILE A 24 21.03 2.42 -7.85
C ILE A 24 21.48 3.84 -8.29
N HIS A 25 22.79 4.03 -8.48
CA HIS A 25 23.41 5.29 -8.95
C HIS A 25 22.91 6.56 -8.24
N ASP A 26 22.55 6.46 -6.96
CA ASP A 26 21.98 7.55 -6.14
C ASP A 26 20.74 8.25 -6.74
N CYS A 27 20.18 7.72 -7.82
CA CYS A 27 19.04 8.31 -8.51
C CYS A 27 17.82 7.40 -8.64
N ALA A 28 17.86 6.17 -8.09
CA ALA A 28 16.71 5.27 -8.07
C ALA A 28 16.72 4.36 -6.83
N ASP A 29 15.53 4.05 -6.32
CA ASP A 29 15.32 3.06 -5.27
C ASP A 29 14.76 1.78 -5.87
N LEU A 30 15.46 0.65 -5.71
CA LEU A 30 14.99 -0.67 -6.07
C LEU A 30 14.61 -1.43 -4.80
N PHE A 31 13.37 -1.89 -4.74
CA PHE A 31 12.81 -2.71 -3.68
C PHE A 31 12.65 -4.14 -4.19
N VAL A 32 13.18 -5.13 -3.47
CA VAL A 32 13.11 -6.54 -3.87
C VAL A 32 12.85 -7.47 -2.70
N ASN A 33 11.89 -8.37 -2.87
CA ASN A 33 11.62 -9.49 -1.97
C ASN A 33 11.14 -10.69 -2.80
N GLU A 34 12.01 -11.66 -2.99
CA GLU A 34 11.76 -12.83 -3.86
C GLU A 34 10.62 -13.71 -3.35
N LYS A 35 10.31 -13.64 -2.04
CA LYS A 35 9.22 -14.39 -1.44
C LYS A 35 7.85 -13.75 -1.66
N LEU A 36 7.80 -12.47 -2.07
CA LEU A 36 6.60 -11.74 -2.46
C LEU A 36 6.49 -11.64 -3.98
N THR A 37 6.73 -12.74 -4.69
CA THR A 37 6.76 -12.77 -6.16
C THR A 37 5.42 -12.36 -6.77
N GLY A 38 5.49 -11.58 -7.86
CA GLY A 38 4.33 -11.12 -8.62
C GLY A 38 3.66 -9.86 -8.03
N ASP A 39 4.09 -9.39 -6.87
CA ASP A 39 3.61 -8.14 -6.30
C ASP A 39 4.45 -6.96 -6.79
N TYR A 40 3.82 -6.06 -7.52
CA TYR A 40 4.48 -4.85 -8.05
C TYR A 40 4.37 -3.63 -7.12
N PHE A 41 3.70 -3.74 -5.97
CA PHE A 41 3.75 -2.71 -4.94
C PHE A 41 5.01 -2.82 -4.11
N PHE A 42 5.36 -4.03 -3.65
CA PHE A 42 6.56 -4.25 -2.85
C PHE A 42 7.81 -4.43 -3.71
N ASN A 43 7.71 -5.04 -4.90
CA ASN A 43 8.86 -5.29 -5.78
C ASN A 43 8.87 -4.29 -6.93
N ARG A 44 9.71 -3.24 -6.85
CA ARG A 44 9.72 -2.22 -7.90
C ARG A 44 10.95 -1.35 -7.87
N LEU A 45 11.24 -0.74 -9.00
CA LEU A 45 12.13 0.41 -9.16
C LEU A 45 11.32 1.70 -9.10
N ASN A 46 11.76 2.65 -8.28
CA ASN A 46 11.29 4.05 -8.27
C ASN A 46 12.42 4.94 -8.77
N PRO A 47 12.47 5.33 -10.05
CA PRO A 47 13.48 6.26 -10.55
C PRO A 47 13.15 7.69 -10.12
N PHE A 48 14.20 8.45 -9.82
CA PHE A 48 14.14 9.91 -9.56
C PHE A 48 14.57 10.68 -10.81
N ILE A 49 15.37 11.73 -10.62
CA ILE A 49 16.04 12.45 -11.69
C ILE A 49 17.40 11.79 -11.92
N CYS A 50 17.55 11.10 -13.06
CA CYS A 50 18.75 10.38 -13.45
C CYS A 50 19.32 10.99 -14.74
N GLU A 51 20.65 11.14 -14.81
CA GLU A 51 21.33 11.54 -16.04
C GLU A 51 21.27 10.43 -17.09
N ASP A 52 21.56 9.19 -16.68
CA ASP A 52 21.43 8.01 -17.52
C ASP A 52 20.37 7.03 -16.96
N ILE A 53 19.14 7.26 -17.36
CA ILE A 53 18.02 6.39 -16.95
C ILE A 53 18.10 5.01 -17.58
N SER A 54 18.74 4.86 -18.75
CA SER A 54 18.84 3.58 -19.44
C SER A 54 19.71 2.60 -18.66
N ASP A 55 20.87 3.07 -18.17
CA ASP A 55 21.74 2.23 -17.33
C ASP A 55 21.08 1.86 -16.00
N VAL A 56 20.32 2.76 -15.39
CA VAL A 56 19.54 2.47 -14.18
C VAL A 56 18.52 1.35 -14.42
N ILE A 57 17.77 1.43 -15.53
CA ILE A 57 16.76 0.43 -15.92
C ILE A 57 17.43 -0.93 -16.16
N GLU A 58 18.56 -0.97 -16.89
CA GLU A 58 19.30 -2.20 -17.14
C GLU A 58 19.85 -2.83 -15.87
N ASN A 59 20.41 -2.03 -14.96
CA ASN A 59 20.90 -2.52 -13.68
C ASN A 59 19.79 -3.09 -12.81
N ALA A 60 18.64 -2.44 -12.73
CA ALA A 60 17.47 -2.94 -12.02
C ALA A 60 16.96 -4.26 -12.63
N ALA A 61 16.81 -4.31 -13.96
CA ALA A 61 16.38 -5.52 -14.68
C ALA A 61 17.35 -6.69 -14.43
N ARG A 62 18.67 -6.44 -14.47
CA ARG A 62 19.71 -7.44 -14.18
C ARG A 62 19.62 -7.99 -12.77
N VAL A 63 19.36 -7.12 -11.76
CA VAL A 63 19.17 -7.54 -10.37
C VAL A 63 17.93 -8.41 -10.23
N CYS A 64 16.80 -8.00 -10.81
CA CYS A 64 15.56 -8.79 -10.79
C CYS A 64 15.73 -10.14 -11.48
N LEU A 65 16.32 -10.15 -12.69
CA LEU A 65 16.56 -11.39 -13.45
C LEU A 65 17.42 -12.40 -12.68
N ARG A 66 18.53 -11.96 -12.08
CA ARG A 66 19.41 -12.83 -11.27
C ARG A 66 18.69 -13.45 -10.08
N ARG A 67 17.65 -12.78 -9.56
CA ARG A 67 16.81 -13.25 -8.45
C ARG A 67 15.59 -14.03 -8.90
N GLY A 68 15.45 -14.27 -10.21
CA GLY A 68 14.31 -14.98 -10.76
C GLY A 68 12.99 -14.21 -10.60
N MET A 69 13.01 -12.87 -10.69
CA MET A 69 11.84 -11.99 -10.50
C MET A 69 11.51 -11.22 -11.78
N ASP A 70 10.24 -10.85 -11.95
CA ASP A 70 9.85 -9.80 -12.89
C ASP A 70 10.39 -8.44 -12.40
N CYS A 71 10.73 -7.55 -13.32
CA CYS A 71 11.15 -6.21 -12.99
C CYS A 71 9.99 -5.23 -13.19
N TYR A 72 9.57 -4.58 -12.12
CA TYR A 72 8.53 -3.55 -12.15
C TYR A 72 9.12 -2.18 -11.95
N VAL A 73 8.57 -1.16 -12.62
CA VAL A 73 9.01 0.23 -12.51
C VAL A 73 7.80 1.14 -12.32
N HIS A 74 7.82 1.96 -11.26
CA HIS A 74 6.80 2.96 -11.00
C HIS A 74 7.29 4.34 -11.41
N VAL A 75 6.65 4.95 -12.40
CA VAL A 75 7.06 6.22 -12.97
C VAL A 75 5.95 7.24 -12.83
N HIS A 76 6.30 8.41 -12.29
CA HIS A 76 5.37 9.54 -12.24
C HIS A 76 4.83 9.83 -13.66
N ASP A 77 3.53 10.04 -13.79
CA ASP A 77 2.87 10.17 -15.10
C ASP A 77 3.36 11.33 -15.97
N LYS A 78 3.99 12.34 -15.35
CA LYS A 78 4.61 13.48 -16.02
C LYS A 78 6.03 13.22 -16.52
N ASN A 79 6.68 12.12 -16.11
CA ASN A 79 8.05 11.82 -16.51
C ASN A 79 8.04 11.00 -17.82
N THR A 80 7.82 11.68 -18.93
CA THR A 80 7.72 11.08 -20.27
C THR A 80 9.04 10.49 -20.76
N ASP A 81 10.18 11.04 -20.36
CA ASP A 81 11.49 10.56 -20.80
C ASP A 81 11.78 9.17 -20.23
N VAL A 82 11.55 8.97 -18.94
CA VAL A 82 11.65 7.63 -18.32
C VAL A 82 10.68 6.65 -18.95
N GLN A 83 9.44 7.08 -19.22
CA GLN A 83 8.43 6.22 -19.86
C GLN A 83 8.88 5.77 -21.26
N ASN A 84 9.44 6.69 -22.05
CA ASN A 84 9.96 6.38 -23.39
C ASN A 84 11.17 5.42 -23.33
N SER A 85 12.07 5.61 -22.36
CA SER A 85 13.21 4.71 -22.13
C SER A 85 12.77 3.31 -21.75
N LEU A 86 11.76 3.16 -20.90
CA LEU A 86 11.17 1.87 -20.54
C LEU A 86 10.56 1.15 -21.73
N LEU A 87 9.80 1.87 -22.58
CA LEU A 87 9.22 1.28 -23.79
C LEU A 87 10.30 0.79 -24.77
N LYS A 88 11.40 1.56 -24.93
CA LYS A 88 12.55 1.13 -25.73
C LYS A 88 13.25 -0.10 -25.15
N ALA A 89 13.25 -0.25 -23.84
CA ALA A 89 13.79 -1.41 -23.12
C ALA A 89 12.78 -2.58 -23.00
N SER A 90 11.73 -2.60 -23.83
CA SER A 90 10.71 -3.64 -23.88
C SER A 90 9.84 -3.81 -22.65
N PHE A 91 9.79 -2.82 -21.77
CA PHE A 91 8.83 -2.78 -20.69
C PHE A 91 7.41 -2.47 -21.21
N GLN A 92 6.42 -3.10 -20.62
CA GLN A 92 5.01 -2.88 -20.95
C GLN A 92 4.31 -2.13 -19.81
N TRP A 93 3.48 -1.15 -20.13
CA TRP A 93 2.57 -0.54 -19.16
C TRP A 93 1.49 -1.55 -18.78
N ILE A 94 1.39 -1.86 -17.48
CA ILE A 94 0.47 -2.88 -16.95
C ILE A 94 -0.63 -2.32 -16.06
N ASP A 95 -0.37 -1.20 -15.36
CA ASP A 95 -1.34 -0.60 -14.43
C ASP A 95 -1.02 0.87 -14.15
N THR A 96 -1.89 1.54 -13.41
CA THR A 96 -1.66 2.90 -12.90
C THR A 96 -1.99 2.95 -11.41
N MET A 97 -1.03 3.39 -10.61
CA MET A 97 -1.21 3.66 -9.19
C MET A 97 -1.67 5.10 -8.99
N HIS A 98 -2.81 5.30 -8.34
CA HIS A 98 -3.34 6.60 -7.94
C HIS A 98 -3.00 6.87 -6.48
N VAL A 99 -2.48 8.04 -6.19
CA VAL A 99 -2.21 8.50 -4.83
C VAL A 99 -3.26 9.53 -4.44
N LEU A 100 -3.94 9.26 -3.33
CA LEU A 100 -5.02 10.08 -2.82
C LEU A 100 -4.74 10.43 -1.35
N ARG A 101 -5.22 11.61 -0.92
CA ARG A 101 -5.13 12.05 0.47
C ARG A 101 -6.43 12.66 0.96
N THR A 102 -6.59 12.68 2.28
CA THR A 102 -7.61 13.47 2.96
C THR A 102 -7.00 14.19 4.15
N GLU A 103 -7.42 15.41 4.42
CA GLU A 103 -6.97 16.17 5.58
C GLU A 103 -7.57 15.58 6.85
N SER A 104 -6.76 15.42 7.89
CA SER A 104 -7.16 14.70 9.11
C SER A 104 -8.26 15.45 9.88
N ASP A 105 -8.35 16.79 9.75
CA ASP A 105 -9.30 17.67 10.45
C ASP A 105 -10.60 17.94 9.68
N LYS A 106 -10.65 17.62 8.37
CA LYS A 106 -11.78 17.99 7.50
C LYS A 106 -12.87 16.93 7.36
N ILE A 107 -12.61 15.70 7.76
CA ILE A 107 -13.59 14.61 7.71
C ILE A 107 -13.79 14.14 9.14
N GLY A 108 -14.90 14.56 9.75
CA GLY A 108 -15.34 13.97 11.00
C GLY A 108 -15.65 12.49 10.82
N TYR A 109 -15.37 11.67 11.84
CA TYR A 109 -15.77 10.27 11.84
C TYR A 109 -17.26 10.12 11.50
N ASP A 110 -18.11 11.02 12.04
CA ASP A 110 -19.55 11.04 11.80
C ASP A 110 -19.93 11.41 10.37
N ASP A 111 -19.15 12.27 9.69
CA ASP A 111 -19.41 12.66 8.29
C ASP A 111 -19.27 11.51 7.32
N LEU A 112 -18.39 10.56 7.62
CA LEU A 112 -18.25 9.33 6.84
C LEU A 112 -19.53 8.48 6.90
N TYR A 113 -20.34 8.61 7.96
CA TYR A 113 -21.46 7.70 8.26
C TYR A 113 -22.86 8.30 8.04
N GLN A 114 -23.01 9.59 7.73
CA GLN A 114 -24.31 10.27 7.63
C GLN A 114 -25.29 9.70 6.59
N ASN A 115 -24.84 8.86 5.65
CA ASN A 115 -25.67 8.34 4.56
C ASN A 115 -25.67 6.82 4.39
N ASP A 116 -25.16 6.03 5.34
CA ASP A 116 -25.04 4.59 5.17
C ASP A 116 -26.09 3.79 5.94
N LYS A 117 -26.73 2.87 5.20
CA LYS A 117 -27.63 1.83 5.77
C LYS A 117 -26.88 0.66 6.42
N CYS A 118 -25.54 0.73 6.56
CA CYS A 118 -24.76 -0.31 7.22
C CYS A 118 -24.94 -0.24 8.73
N ASP A 119 -25.30 -1.34 9.35
CA ASP A 119 -25.32 -1.50 10.82
C ASP A 119 -23.86 -1.52 11.34
N ASP A 120 -23.36 -0.34 11.59
CA ASP A 120 -21.98 -0.07 12.01
C ASP A 120 -21.67 -0.58 13.42
N SER A 121 -22.74 -0.89 14.20
CA SER A 121 -22.65 -1.41 15.56
C SER A 121 -22.00 -2.80 15.61
N LYS A 122 -22.05 -3.56 14.50
CA LYS A 122 -21.47 -4.90 14.37
C LYS A 122 -20.02 -4.89 13.88
N ILE A 123 -19.46 -3.74 13.49
CA ILE A 123 -18.08 -3.64 13.02
C ILE A 123 -17.20 -3.13 14.15
N GLN A 124 -16.30 -3.97 14.62
CA GLN A 124 -15.29 -3.61 15.60
C GLN A 124 -13.93 -3.49 14.90
N VAL A 125 -13.22 -2.37 15.14
CA VAL A 125 -11.82 -2.19 14.72
C VAL A 125 -10.96 -2.09 15.96
N VAL A 126 -9.87 -2.85 16.00
CA VAL A 126 -8.94 -2.88 17.13
C VAL A 126 -7.51 -2.67 16.67
N ARG A 127 -6.69 -2.02 17.50
CA ARG A 127 -5.24 -1.97 17.31
C ARG A 127 -4.64 -3.31 17.71
N VAL A 128 -3.75 -3.83 16.86
CA VAL A 128 -3.06 -5.10 17.06
C VAL A 128 -2.00 -4.95 18.17
N ASP A 129 -1.95 -5.91 19.05
CA ASP A 129 -0.85 -6.14 19.99
C ASP A 129 0.06 -7.28 19.52
N LEU A 130 1.15 -7.56 20.24
CA LEU A 130 2.07 -8.63 19.87
C LEU A 130 1.42 -10.02 19.82
N ARG A 131 0.36 -10.25 20.63
CA ARG A 131 -0.33 -11.56 20.69
C ARG A 131 -1.25 -11.77 19.49
N SER A 132 -1.73 -10.69 18.88
CA SER A 132 -2.67 -10.70 17.77
C SER A 132 -2.02 -10.51 16.39
N THR A 133 -0.67 -10.43 16.28
CA THR A 133 0.05 -10.33 15.00
C THR A 133 -0.27 -11.48 14.06
N ALA A 134 -0.40 -12.71 14.55
CA ALA A 134 -0.78 -13.87 13.74
C ALA A 134 -2.17 -13.72 13.09
N SER A 135 -3.13 -13.12 13.79
CA SER A 135 -4.45 -12.81 13.24
C SER A 135 -4.38 -11.75 12.16
N TRP A 136 -3.50 -10.75 12.30
CA TRP A 136 -3.28 -9.75 11.27
C TRP A 136 -2.70 -10.37 9.98
N VAL A 137 -1.70 -11.24 10.12
CA VAL A 137 -1.11 -11.99 9.00
C VAL A 137 -2.18 -12.85 8.30
N ASP A 138 -3.05 -13.52 9.06
CA ASP A 138 -4.15 -14.30 8.48
C ASP A 138 -5.15 -13.41 7.72
N ALA A 139 -5.56 -12.29 8.32
CA ALA A 139 -6.44 -11.32 7.66
C ALA A 139 -5.83 -10.77 6.37
N PHE A 140 -4.55 -10.41 6.39
CA PHE A 140 -3.83 -9.93 5.21
C PHE A 140 -3.82 -10.98 4.11
N CYS A 141 -3.34 -12.18 4.40
CA CYS A 141 -3.21 -13.24 3.39
C CYS A 141 -4.57 -13.64 2.78
N ARG A 142 -5.65 -13.65 3.58
CA ARG A 142 -7.01 -13.94 3.09
C ARG A 142 -7.64 -12.77 2.33
N SER A 143 -7.34 -11.53 2.71
CA SER A 143 -7.89 -10.34 2.05
C SER A 143 -7.35 -10.15 0.64
N PHE A 144 -6.06 -10.51 0.44
CA PHE A 144 -5.33 -10.33 -0.82
C PHE A 144 -5.13 -11.64 -1.61
N ASP A 145 -5.65 -12.76 -1.09
CA ASP A 145 -5.50 -14.10 -1.70
C ASP A 145 -4.03 -14.52 -1.91
N VAL A 146 -3.21 -14.26 -0.89
CA VAL A 146 -1.77 -14.49 -0.93
C VAL A 146 -1.30 -15.44 0.19
N LEU A 147 -2.01 -16.54 0.40
CA LEU A 147 -1.70 -17.51 1.47
C LEU A 147 -0.28 -18.06 1.39
N LYS A 148 0.29 -18.15 0.18
CA LYS A 148 1.68 -18.57 -0.05
C LYS A 148 2.72 -17.62 0.57
N TRP A 149 2.37 -16.37 0.86
CA TRP A 149 3.27 -15.40 1.48
C TRP A 149 3.23 -15.41 3.01
N LYS A 150 2.39 -16.23 3.64
CA LYS A 150 2.08 -16.19 5.08
C LYS A 150 3.33 -16.20 5.96
N SER A 151 4.32 -17.05 5.65
CA SER A 151 5.57 -17.12 6.41
C SER A 151 6.38 -15.83 6.32
N GLU A 152 6.54 -15.29 5.11
CA GLU A 152 7.28 -14.06 4.87
C GLU A 152 6.59 -12.86 5.51
N VAL A 153 5.27 -12.73 5.32
CA VAL A 153 4.47 -11.67 5.94
C VAL A 153 4.61 -11.72 7.46
N LYS A 154 4.56 -12.91 8.07
CA LYS A 154 4.75 -13.06 9.50
C LYS A 154 6.14 -12.60 9.95
N GLU A 155 7.19 -12.98 9.25
CA GLU A 155 8.57 -12.55 9.53
C GLU A 155 8.70 -11.02 9.51
N LYS A 156 8.15 -10.35 8.47
CA LYS A 156 8.21 -8.89 8.35
C LYS A 156 7.40 -8.17 9.44
N ILE A 157 6.23 -8.70 9.78
CA ILE A 157 5.40 -8.14 10.84
C ILE A 157 6.10 -8.27 12.20
N ASP A 158 6.63 -9.45 12.53
CA ASP A 158 7.33 -9.65 13.80
C ASP A 158 8.57 -8.74 13.94
N LEU A 159 9.34 -8.60 12.84
CA LEU A 159 10.55 -7.77 12.83
C LEU A 159 10.24 -6.27 12.95
N HIS A 160 9.16 -5.81 12.36
CA HIS A 160 8.86 -4.38 12.21
C HIS A 160 7.60 -3.93 12.96
N PHE A 161 7.03 -4.77 13.83
CA PHE A 161 5.79 -4.49 14.57
C PHE A 161 5.77 -3.10 15.23
N LYS A 162 6.87 -2.71 15.87
CA LYS A 162 6.98 -1.42 16.59
C LYS A 162 7.06 -0.20 15.68
N LYS A 163 7.28 -0.39 14.38
CA LYS A 163 7.41 0.70 13.38
C LYS A 163 6.10 1.06 12.71
N MET A 164 5.06 0.24 12.89
CA MET A 164 3.76 0.40 12.24
C MET A 164 2.64 0.29 13.27
N ILE A 165 1.51 0.92 12.98
CA ILE A 165 0.26 0.67 13.68
C ILE A 165 -0.55 -0.31 12.83
N LEU A 166 -0.82 -1.49 13.36
CA LEU A 166 -1.61 -2.50 12.70
C LEU A 166 -3.05 -2.49 13.23
N LEU A 167 -4.03 -2.59 12.33
CA LEU A 167 -5.44 -2.64 12.66
C LEU A 167 -6.04 -3.95 12.18
N LEU A 168 -6.96 -4.50 12.96
CA LEU A 168 -7.85 -5.61 12.61
C LEU A 168 -9.28 -5.15 12.68
N SER A 169 -10.09 -5.63 11.75
CA SER A 169 -11.54 -5.49 11.83
C SER A 169 -12.21 -6.83 12.04
N TYR A 170 -13.27 -6.81 12.87
CA TYR A 170 -14.06 -7.98 13.22
C TYR A 170 -15.54 -7.70 12.98
N PHE A 171 -16.25 -8.72 12.51
CA PHE A 171 -17.71 -8.74 12.48
C PHE A 171 -18.23 -9.36 13.77
N ARG A 172 -18.94 -8.59 14.59
CA ARG A 172 -19.54 -9.07 15.83
C ARG A 172 -20.81 -9.86 15.51
N VAL A 173 -20.77 -11.16 15.70
CA VAL A 173 -21.91 -12.05 15.51
C VAL A 173 -22.85 -11.96 16.72
N ASN A 174 -22.28 -11.97 17.93
CA ASN A 174 -22.95 -11.79 19.21
C ASN A 174 -22.01 -11.16 20.25
N ASN A 175 -22.41 -11.12 21.51
CA ASN A 175 -21.61 -10.50 22.57
C ASN A 175 -20.31 -11.23 22.91
N THR A 176 -20.17 -12.49 22.52
CA THR A 176 -19.03 -13.37 22.87
C THR A 176 -18.19 -13.80 21.67
N TYR A 177 -18.74 -13.67 20.46
CA TYR A 177 -18.08 -14.17 19.24
C TYR A 177 -18.02 -13.10 18.15
N ALA A 178 -16.83 -12.96 17.58
CA ALA A 178 -16.58 -12.07 16.44
C ALA A 178 -15.70 -12.79 15.39
N GLU A 179 -16.03 -12.58 14.13
CA GLU A 179 -15.30 -13.13 12.99
C GLU A 179 -14.29 -12.13 12.44
N LEU A 180 -13.09 -12.60 12.13
CA LEU A 180 -12.05 -11.80 11.50
C LEU A 180 -12.47 -11.37 10.09
N ALA A 181 -12.50 -10.07 9.83
CA ALA A 181 -13.08 -9.49 8.62
C ALA A 181 -12.09 -8.72 7.74
N GLY A 182 -11.01 -8.18 8.29
CA GLY A 182 -10.02 -7.44 7.50
C GLY A 182 -8.87 -6.87 8.31
N CYS A 183 -7.96 -6.21 7.61
CA CYS A 183 -6.74 -5.64 8.17
C CYS A 183 -6.37 -4.30 7.52
N ALA A 184 -5.52 -3.53 8.22
CA ALA A 184 -4.83 -2.37 7.67
C ALA A 184 -3.49 -2.17 8.40
N ALA A 185 -2.56 -1.46 7.76
CA ALA A 185 -1.30 -1.02 8.35
C ALA A 185 -1.16 0.49 8.17
N LEU A 186 -0.71 1.18 9.22
CA LEU A 186 -0.47 2.62 9.21
C LEU A 186 1.01 2.89 9.48
N LEU A 187 1.58 3.82 8.75
CA LEU A 187 2.93 4.32 8.99
C LEU A 187 2.90 5.85 9.14
N ALA A 188 3.25 6.33 10.33
CA ALA A 188 3.37 7.76 10.61
C ALA A 188 4.83 8.20 10.44
N ASN A 189 5.09 9.10 9.51
CA ASN A 189 6.37 9.81 9.40
C ASN A 189 6.20 11.08 8.55
N HIS A 190 7.19 11.96 8.55
CA HIS A 190 7.18 13.21 7.76
C HIS A 190 5.92 14.09 8.00
N GLY A 191 5.28 13.99 9.18
CA GLY A 191 4.08 14.75 9.53
C GLY A 191 2.80 14.28 8.81
N LEU A 192 2.77 13.05 8.32
CA LEU A 192 1.62 12.45 7.66
C LEU A 192 1.46 10.97 8.00
N MET A 193 0.27 10.41 7.73
CA MET A 193 -0.07 9.01 7.92
C MET A 193 -0.30 8.34 6.56
N GLY A 194 0.49 7.29 6.26
CA GLY A 194 0.21 6.38 5.15
C GLY A 194 -0.69 5.23 5.61
N LEU A 195 -1.74 4.96 4.85
CA LEU A 195 -2.63 3.81 5.04
C LEU A 195 -2.30 2.76 3.99
N TYR A 196 -1.84 1.62 4.45
CA TYR A 196 -1.37 0.49 3.63
C TYR A 196 -2.10 -0.80 3.99
N CYS A 197 -2.02 -1.78 3.13
CA CYS A 197 -2.56 -3.13 3.37
C CYS A 197 -4.04 -3.11 3.82
N LEU A 198 -4.82 -2.14 3.33
CA LEU A 198 -6.25 -2.05 3.64
C LEU A 198 -6.98 -3.15 2.89
N GLY A 199 -7.27 -4.24 3.58
CA GLY A 199 -7.89 -5.44 3.03
C GLY A 199 -9.15 -5.85 3.77
N THR A 200 -10.14 -6.34 3.02
CA THR A 200 -11.35 -6.96 3.57
C THR A 200 -11.48 -8.37 3.00
N ILE A 201 -11.61 -9.35 3.89
CA ILE A 201 -11.81 -10.76 3.52
C ILE A 201 -13.08 -10.87 2.68
N SER A 202 -13.05 -11.69 1.62
CA SER A 202 -14.05 -11.73 0.54
C SER A 202 -15.50 -11.78 1.04
N ASN A 203 -15.81 -12.63 2.04
CA ASN A 203 -17.16 -12.80 2.60
C ASN A 203 -17.69 -11.56 3.34
N PHE A 204 -16.84 -10.59 3.65
CA PHE A 204 -17.18 -9.36 4.37
C PHE A 204 -17.14 -8.11 3.48
N ARG A 205 -16.79 -8.24 2.19
CA ARG A 205 -16.76 -7.10 1.26
C ARG A 205 -18.15 -6.50 1.07
N GLY A 206 -18.19 -5.20 0.79
CA GLY A 206 -19.44 -4.44 0.60
C GLY A 206 -20.23 -4.15 1.87
N ARG A 207 -19.70 -4.49 3.06
CA ARG A 207 -20.38 -4.32 4.36
C ARG A 207 -19.81 -3.17 5.23
N GLY A 208 -19.02 -2.25 4.66
CA GLY A 208 -18.52 -1.08 5.36
C GLY A 208 -17.21 -1.23 6.14
N PHE A 209 -16.56 -2.42 6.16
CA PHE A 209 -15.33 -2.68 6.94
C PHE A 209 -14.17 -1.75 6.57
N ALA A 210 -13.87 -1.57 5.27
CA ALA A 210 -12.81 -0.68 4.81
C ALA A 210 -13.09 0.77 5.25
N LYS A 211 -14.33 1.22 5.14
CA LYS A 211 -14.77 2.54 5.57
C LYS A 211 -14.54 2.74 7.08
N LYS A 212 -14.90 1.76 7.91
CA LYS A 212 -14.67 1.79 9.37
C LYS A 212 -13.19 1.86 9.71
N MET A 213 -12.36 1.07 9.05
CA MET A 213 -10.91 1.12 9.23
C MET A 213 -10.31 2.46 8.81
N ILE A 214 -10.79 3.06 7.72
CA ILE A 214 -10.39 4.42 7.31
C ILE A 214 -10.78 5.45 8.38
N GLY A 215 -12.00 5.39 8.92
CA GLY A 215 -12.45 6.28 9.99
C GLY A 215 -11.57 6.19 11.24
N VAL A 216 -11.24 4.98 11.69
CA VAL A 216 -10.31 4.77 12.81
C VAL A 216 -8.91 5.28 12.48
N SER A 217 -8.44 5.08 11.24
CA SER A 217 -7.13 5.58 10.80
C SER A 217 -7.06 7.12 10.83
N LEU A 218 -8.15 7.81 10.46
CA LEU A 218 -8.27 9.26 10.56
C LEU A 218 -8.25 9.74 12.02
N GLN A 219 -8.98 9.06 12.90
CA GLN A 219 -8.94 9.38 14.35
C GLN A 219 -7.52 9.26 14.92
N ILE A 220 -6.78 8.19 14.54
CA ILE A 220 -5.39 8.03 14.94
C ILE A 220 -4.52 9.17 14.37
N ALA A 221 -4.67 9.52 13.10
CA ALA A 221 -3.92 10.62 12.48
C ALA A 221 -4.19 11.98 13.18
N GLN A 222 -5.44 12.24 13.58
CA GLN A 222 -5.81 13.43 14.37
C GLN A 222 -5.16 13.43 15.76
N GLN A 223 -5.22 12.30 16.48
CA GLN A 223 -4.62 12.15 17.80
C GLN A 223 -3.10 12.36 17.77
N GLU A 224 -2.44 11.88 16.71
CA GLU A 224 -0.99 12.07 16.47
C GLU A 224 -0.66 13.45 15.85
N GLN A 225 -1.65 14.34 15.68
CA GLN A 225 -1.51 15.69 15.11
C GLN A 225 -0.84 15.71 13.73
N LEU A 226 -1.17 14.73 12.88
CA LEU A 226 -0.65 14.62 11.53
C LEU A 226 -1.51 15.40 10.54
N ASP A 227 -0.89 16.03 9.54
CA ASP A 227 -1.55 16.93 8.58
C ASP A 227 -2.65 16.21 7.78
N PHE A 228 -2.39 14.98 7.34
CA PHE A 228 -3.33 14.22 6.53
C PHE A 228 -3.05 12.71 6.54
N LEU A 229 -4.09 11.95 6.17
CA LEU A 229 -4.03 10.54 5.81
C LEU A 229 -3.94 10.41 4.29
N PHE A 230 -3.07 9.53 3.77
CA PHE A 230 -3.00 9.22 2.35
C PHE A 230 -2.98 7.72 2.12
N LEU A 231 -3.38 7.31 0.92
CA LEU A 231 -3.35 5.94 0.46
C LEU A 231 -3.04 5.86 -1.04
N GLN A 232 -2.70 4.66 -1.49
CA GLN A 232 -2.57 4.33 -2.90
C GLN A 232 -3.60 3.27 -3.29
N THR A 233 -4.02 3.31 -4.56
CA THR A 233 -4.86 2.27 -5.17
C THR A 233 -4.50 2.13 -6.65
N PHE A 234 -4.56 0.91 -7.14
CA PHE A 234 -4.31 0.61 -8.55
C PHE A 234 -5.61 0.67 -9.35
N THR A 235 -5.49 1.03 -10.65
CA THR A 235 -6.65 1.08 -11.54
C THR A 235 -7.36 -0.28 -11.59
N ASN A 236 -6.61 -1.37 -11.63
CA ASN A 236 -7.15 -2.72 -11.70
C ASN A 236 -7.95 -3.13 -10.45
N GLU A 237 -7.75 -2.47 -9.31
CA GLU A 237 -8.54 -2.69 -8.09
C GLU A 237 -9.95 -2.10 -8.17
N GLY A 238 -10.18 -1.10 -9.04
CA GLY A 238 -11.47 -0.44 -9.20
C GLY A 238 -11.93 0.43 -8.02
N LEU A 239 -11.03 0.74 -7.06
CA LEU A 239 -11.38 1.39 -5.78
C LEU A 239 -11.26 2.92 -5.80
N PHE A 240 -10.74 3.52 -6.86
CA PHE A 240 -10.50 4.96 -6.96
C PHE A 240 -11.76 5.81 -6.65
N LEU A 241 -12.90 5.46 -7.24
CA LEU A 241 -14.16 6.18 -7.01
C LEU A 241 -14.70 5.97 -5.59
N LEU A 242 -14.47 4.81 -4.99
CA LEU A 242 -14.83 4.56 -3.59
C LEU A 242 -14.07 5.53 -2.67
N TYR A 243 -12.75 5.64 -2.81
CA TYR A 243 -11.96 6.54 -1.99
C TYR A 243 -12.34 8.02 -2.20
N LYS A 244 -12.66 8.42 -3.43
CA LYS A 244 -13.20 9.77 -3.69
C LYS A 244 -14.52 10.03 -2.94
N LYS A 245 -15.44 9.07 -2.93
CA LYS A 245 -16.69 9.16 -2.15
C LYS A 245 -16.45 9.22 -0.63
N LEU A 246 -15.35 8.64 -0.15
CA LEU A 246 -14.91 8.71 1.24
C LEU A 246 -14.11 9.98 1.56
N GLY A 247 -14.13 11.00 0.68
CA GLY A 247 -13.53 12.31 0.91
C GLY A 247 -12.05 12.41 0.56
N PHE A 248 -11.45 11.37 0.00
CA PHE A 248 -10.07 11.46 -0.49
C PHE A 248 -10.00 12.27 -1.79
N ARG A 249 -8.98 13.11 -1.90
CA ARG A 249 -8.67 13.89 -3.09
C ARG A 249 -7.48 13.31 -3.80
N PHE A 250 -7.58 13.20 -5.13
CA PHE A 250 -6.47 12.80 -5.98
C PHE A 250 -5.31 13.81 -5.88
N VAL A 251 -4.08 13.30 -5.80
CA VAL A 251 -2.86 14.12 -5.76
C VAL A 251 -2.03 13.91 -7.02
N TYR A 252 -1.60 12.69 -7.27
CA TYR A 252 -0.83 12.32 -8.47
C TYR A 252 -1.01 10.83 -8.77
N LYS A 253 -0.47 10.41 -9.91
CA LYS A 253 -0.43 9.01 -10.30
C LYS A 253 0.95 8.61 -10.81
N LYS A 254 1.24 7.32 -10.69
CA LYS A 254 2.41 6.66 -11.28
C LYS A 254 1.94 5.59 -12.25
N ARG A 255 2.56 5.52 -13.44
CA ARG A 255 2.39 4.38 -14.34
C ARG A 255 3.27 3.25 -13.89
N VAL A 256 2.74 2.03 -13.92
CA VAL A 256 3.44 0.80 -13.56
C VAL A 256 3.83 0.08 -14.85
N TYR A 257 5.10 -0.13 -15.02
CA TYR A 257 5.67 -0.87 -16.14
C TYR A 257 6.26 -2.20 -15.64
N ALA A 258 6.19 -3.23 -16.48
CA ALA A 258 6.78 -4.53 -16.21
C ALA A 258 7.66 -4.99 -17.37
N LEU A 259 8.83 -5.52 -17.04
CA LEU A 259 9.58 -6.42 -17.89
C LEU A 259 9.35 -7.84 -17.38
N LYS A 260 8.49 -8.58 -18.07
CA LYS A 260 8.20 -9.96 -17.72
C LYS A 260 9.33 -10.87 -18.19
N ARG A 261 9.62 -11.88 -17.39
CA ARG A 261 10.55 -12.92 -17.81
C ARG A 261 9.88 -13.75 -18.90
N ASP A 262 10.59 -13.98 -20.01
CA ASP A 262 10.23 -15.03 -20.94
C ASP A 262 10.58 -16.36 -20.27
N PHE A 263 9.58 -17.15 -19.95
CA PHE A 263 9.76 -18.53 -19.55
C PHE A 263 10.10 -19.34 -20.82
N ASN A 264 11.40 -19.44 -21.16
CA ASN A 264 11.89 -20.42 -22.12
C ASN A 264 12.08 -21.77 -21.43
#